data_9480935151b7d57c00a93e09bb3b441f
#
_entry.id   9480935151b7d57c00a93e09bb3b441f
#
_cell.length_a   1.000
_cell.length_b   1.000
_cell.length_c   1.000
_cell.angle_alpha   90.00
_cell.angle_beta   90.00
_cell.angle_gamma   90.00
#
_symmetry.space_group_name_H-M   'P 1'
#
loop_
_entity.id
_entity.type
_entity.pdbx_description
1 polymer ?
#
loop_
_entity_poly.entity_id
_entity_poly.type
_entity_poly.pdbx_seq_one_letter_code
_entity_poly.pdbx_strand_id
1 'polypeptide(L)'
;MNGGARAGQDADVIVVGAGPAGSATAFYLAQAGLSVLLLEKTAFPREKVCGDGLTPRAVRCLLKMGVPIREEDGWIRNKGLRIIGGGVRIELPWPELASYPGFGLVRTRLGFDEALARNAERAGAKLIERAAVTGPVLDERTGRIAGVTVRHLATTAGASGSADADGDAGTAHLSEQTYRARLVVAADGNSSRLSVALGLRKRDDRPMGVAIRTYYTSPRQDDDYLEAWLELWDGNRLLPGYGWIFGVGDGTSNVGIGLLNTSDAFRNTDYREMLGRWLAGMPADWGFTDENRTQPVRGAALPMGFNRTPHYTRGMLLVGDAGGMVNPFNGEGIAYALEAGELAAEVIVQALARRQAASAERVLRAYPQILRDAYGGYYTLGRMFVRAIGHPELMKFATRHGLPHPTVMRFTIKLLANLTEPRGGDAADRVINALSKMTPAA
;
A
#
# COMPACT_ATOMS: atom_id res chain seq x y z
N MET A 1 16.67 -28.44 7.43
CA MET A 1 17.55 -28.54 6.24
C MET A 1 18.07 -27.15 5.99
N ASN A 2 19.35 -26.89 6.24
CA ASN A 2 19.97 -25.58 6.00
C ASN A 2 19.94 -25.27 4.50
N GLY A 3 19.04 -24.41 4.07
CA GLY A 3 18.98 -23.86 2.71
C GLY A 3 20.08 -22.82 2.50
N GLY A 4 21.33 -23.27 2.34
CA GLY A 4 22.40 -22.39 1.89
C GLY A 4 22.17 -22.01 0.42
N ALA A 5 22.34 -20.72 0.09
CA ALA A 5 22.32 -20.26 -1.30
C ALA A 5 23.29 -21.10 -2.17
N ARG A 6 22.96 -21.34 -3.43
CA ARG A 6 23.84 -22.08 -4.35
C ARG A 6 25.15 -21.31 -4.56
N ALA A 7 26.24 -22.03 -4.83
CA ALA A 7 27.54 -21.43 -5.08
C ALA A 7 27.42 -20.26 -6.12
N GLY A 8 27.93 -19.09 -5.74
CA GLY A 8 27.86 -17.87 -6.57
C GLY A 8 26.56 -17.05 -6.46
N GLN A 9 25.68 -17.37 -5.50
CA GLN A 9 24.48 -16.59 -5.17
C GLN A 9 24.53 -16.10 -3.73
N ASP A 10 24.03 -14.88 -3.48
CA ASP A 10 23.96 -14.27 -2.14
C ASP A 10 22.70 -14.69 -1.38
N ALA A 11 21.63 -15.04 -2.12
CA ALA A 11 20.37 -15.52 -1.58
C ALA A 11 19.60 -16.37 -2.62
N ASP A 12 18.58 -17.10 -2.21
CA ASP A 12 17.60 -17.72 -3.12
C ASP A 12 16.73 -16.65 -3.77
N VAL A 13 16.33 -15.66 -2.99
CA VAL A 13 15.44 -14.56 -3.43
C VAL A 13 15.94 -13.22 -2.89
N ILE A 14 16.00 -12.22 -3.76
CA ILE A 14 16.18 -10.82 -3.35
C ILE A 14 14.82 -10.13 -3.41
N VAL A 15 14.42 -9.49 -2.31
CA VAL A 15 13.23 -8.65 -2.21
C VAL A 15 13.66 -7.19 -2.11
N VAL A 16 13.17 -6.35 -3.04
CA VAL A 16 13.55 -4.93 -3.12
C VAL A 16 12.45 -4.05 -2.59
N GLY A 17 12.72 -3.37 -1.47
CA GLY A 17 11.81 -2.52 -0.71
C GLY A 17 11.21 -3.25 0.49
N ALA A 18 11.45 -2.74 1.70
CA ALA A 18 10.95 -3.28 2.96
C ALA A 18 9.70 -2.53 3.46
N GLY A 19 8.80 -2.17 2.54
CA GLY A 19 7.42 -1.77 2.84
C GLY A 19 6.52 -2.98 3.07
N PRO A 20 5.19 -2.80 3.23
CA PRO A 20 4.26 -3.89 3.53
C PRO A 20 4.38 -5.09 2.57
N ALA A 21 4.46 -4.83 1.26
CA ALA A 21 4.58 -5.89 0.25
C ALA A 21 5.87 -6.70 0.39
N GLY A 22 7.00 -6.02 0.48
CA GLY A 22 8.31 -6.68 0.55
C GLY A 22 8.53 -7.38 1.88
N SER A 23 8.14 -6.75 2.99
CA SER A 23 8.25 -7.38 4.32
C SER A 23 7.38 -8.62 4.44
N ALA A 24 6.14 -8.60 3.93
CA ALA A 24 5.29 -9.80 3.90
C ALA A 24 5.89 -10.89 3.01
N THR A 25 6.34 -10.56 1.80
CA THR A 25 7.00 -11.53 0.91
C THR A 25 8.21 -12.16 1.57
N ALA A 26 9.10 -11.33 2.16
CA ALA A 26 10.31 -11.81 2.83
C ALA A 26 10.00 -12.68 4.04
N PHE A 27 8.97 -12.32 4.84
CA PHE A 27 8.50 -13.11 5.97
C PHE A 27 8.09 -14.52 5.55
N TYR A 28 7.18 -14.65 4.58
CA TYR A 28 6.68 -15.97 4.15
C TYR A 28 7.75 -16.81 3.46
N LEU A 29 8.64 -16.20 2.68
CA LEU A 29 9.77 -16.90 2.06
C LEU A 29 10.77 -17.43 3.10
N ALA A 30 11.12 -16.61 4.09
CA ALA A 30 12.02 -17.00 5.16
C ALA A 30 11.39 -18.09 6.04
N GLN A 31 10.10 -17.96 6.36
CA GLN A 31 9.35 -18.98 7.10
C GLN A 31 9.29 -20.33 6.35
N ALA A 32 9.31 -20.30 5.01
CA ALA A 32 9.41 -21.50 4.17
C ALA A 32 10.86 -22.05 4.07
N GLY A 33 11.85 -21.46 4.77
CA GLY A 33 13.22 -21.92 4.83
C GLY A 33 14.11 -21.48 3.67
N LEU A 34 13.69 -20.48 2.88
CA LEU A 34 14.51 -19.93 1.81
C LEU A 34 15.47 -18.86 2.37
N SER A 35 16.66 -18.75 1.75
CA SER A 35 17.57 -17.66 1.99
C SER A 35 17.06 -16.39 1.31
N VAL A 36 16.71 -15.37 2.10
CA VAL A 36 16.08 -14.13 1.61
C VAL A 36 16.93 -12.93 1.96
N LEU A 37 17.22 -12.09 0.96
CA LEU A 37 17.83 -10.79 1.13
C LEU A 37 16.76 -9.71 0.92
N LEU A 38 16.42 -8.98 2.00
CA LEU A 38 15.46 -7.87 1.98
C LEU A 38 16.24 -6.55 1.96
N LEU A 39 16.10 -5.78 0.86
CA LEU A 39 16.84 -4.53 0.64
C LEU A 39 15.94 -3.31 0.83
N GLU A 40 16.33 -2.40 1.71
CA GLU A 40 15.62 -1.13 1.92
C GLU A 40 16.58 0.05 1.67
N LYS A 41 16.13 1.02 0.87
CA LYS A 41 16.95 2.18 0.48
C LYS A 41 17.26 3.14 1.63
N THR A 42 16.40 3.18 2.66
CA THR A 42 16.54 4.05 3.83
C THR A 42 16.80 3.22 5.09
N ALA A 43 17.12 3.88 6.20
CA ALA A 43 17.08 3.24 7.50
C ALA A 43 15.70 3.38 8.12
N PHE A 44 15.33 2.47 9.02
CA PHE A 44 14.16 2.59 9.87
C PHE A 44 14.50 3.39 11.16
N PRO A 45 13.52 4.10 11.75
CA PRO A 45 12.17 4.33 11.23
C PRO A 45 12.16 5.28 10.02
N ARG A 46 11.25 5.08 9.08
CA ARG A 46 11.18 5.90 7.88
C ARG A 46 9.77 6.36 7.51
N GLU A 47 9.70 7.55 6.95
CA GLU A 47 8.45 8.16 6.52
C GLU A 47 7.94 7.58 5.19
N LYS A 48 6.63 7.43 5.08
CA LYS A 48 5.92 7.11 3.84
C LYS A 48 4.54 7.75 3.86
N VAL A 49 4.16 8.46 2.80
CA VAL A 49 2.83 9.07 2.69
C VAL A 49 1.74 7.99 2.72
N CYS A 50 0.83 8.10 3.70
CA CYS A 50 -0.26 7.19 3.97
C CYS A 50 -1.29 7.86 4.88
N GLY A 51 -2.53 7.39 4.88
CA GLY A 51 -3.53 7.75 5.89
C GLY A 51 -3.36 6.98 7.21
N ASP A 52 -2.47 5.98 7.27
CA ASP A 52 -2.17 5.15 8.44
C ASP A 52 -3.31 4.24 8.91
N GLY A 53 -4.49 4.36 8.34
CA GLY A 53 -5.65 3.52 8.65
C GLY A 53 -5.53 2.12 8.02
N LEU A 54 -5.90 1.11 8.80
CA LEU A 54 -5.89 -0.31 8.43
C LEU A 54 -7.29 -0.89 8.61
N THR A 55 -7.82 -1.48 7.55
CA THR A 55 -9.10 -2.19 7.60
C THR A 55 -8.95 -3.56 8.26
N PRO A 56 -10.04 -4.21 8.68
CA PRO A 56 -10.01 -5.59 9.17
C PRO A 56 -9.27 -6.57 8.25
N ARG A 57 -9.28 -6.31 6.94
CA ARG A 57 -8.55 -7.11 5.94
C ARG A 57 -7.04 -7.04 6.15
N ALA A 58 -6.50 -5.84 6.37
CA ALA A 58 -5.09 -5.67 6.69
C ALA A 58 -4.74 -6.28 8.05
N VAL A 59 -5.61 -6.08 9.05
CA VAL A 59 -5.42 -6.65 10.41
C VAL A 59 -5.34 -8.18 10.38
N ARG A 60 -6.20 -8.85 9.60
CA ARG A 60 -6.12 -10.30 9.39
C ARG A 60 -4.72 -10.73 8.92
N CYS A 61 -4.12 -10.02 7.96
CA CYS A 61 -2.78 -10.34 7.47
C CYS A 61 -1.73 -10.19 8.58
N LEU A 62 -1.82 -9.12 9.39
CA LEU A 62 -0.90 -8.89 10.50
C LEU A 62 -0.99 -10.02 11.54
N LEU A 63 -2.21 -10.42 11.92
CA LEU A 63 -2.44 -11.53 12.85
C LEU A 63 -1.89 -12.84 12.28
N LYS A 64 -2.11 -13.12 10.99
CA LYS A 64 -1.56 -14.31 10.31
C LYS A 64 -0.03 -14.34 10.30
N MET A 65 0.59 -13.18 10.16
CA MET A 65 2.06 -13.02 10.23
C MET A 65 2.61 -13.02 11.66
N GLY A 66 1.76 -13.09 12.68
CA GLY A 66 2.17 -13.02 14.09
C GLY A 66 2.81 -11.68 14.48
N VAL A 67 2.43 -10.58 13.81
CA VAL A 67 2.91 -9.24 14.17
C VAL A 67 2.34 -8.86 15.53
N PRO A 68 3.18 -8.48 16.52
CA PRO A 68 2.69 -8.02 17.81
C PRO A 68 1.87 -6.74 17.66
N ILE A 69 0.62 -6.77 18.14
CA ILE A 69 -0.29 -5.61 18.11
C ILE A 69 -0.58 -5.23 19.56
N ARG A 70 0.12 -4.22 20.08
CA ARG A 70 0.02 -3.73 21.45
C ARG A 70 -0.16 -2.21 21.45
N GLU A 71 -1.01 -1.69 22.33
CA GLU A 71 -1.27 -0.25 22.44
C GLU A 71 -0.01 0.52 22.82
N GLU A 72 0.82 -0.04 23.71
CA GLU A 72 2.11 0.55 24.09
C GLU A 72 3.08 0.71 22.93
N ASP A 73 2.92 -0.07 21.86
CA ASP A 73 3.70 0.05 20.62
C ASP A 73 3.12 1.09 19.65
N GLY A 74 2.05 1.82 20.03
CA GLY A 74 1.39 2.84 19.21
C GLY A 74 0.37 2.27 18.21
N TRP A 75 -0.21 1.10 18.49
CA TRP A 75 -1.34 0.57 17.75
C TRP A 75 -2.66 1.05 18.34
N ILE A 76 -3.46 1.77 17.55
CA ILE A 76 -4.78 2.24 17.93
C ILE A 76 -5.85 1.42 17.24
N ARG A 77 -6.80 0.90 17.98
CA ARG A 77 -7.96 0.18 17.43
C ARG A 77 -9.03 1.16 16.98
N ASN A 78 -9.63 0.87 15.82
CA ASN A 78 -10.82 1.59 15.38
C ASN A 78 -11.99 0.63 15.18
N LYS A 79 -13.20 1.15 15.39
CA LYS A 79 -14.46 0.40 15.39
C LYS A 79 -15.12 0.34 14.02
N GLY A 80 -14.77 1.25 13.11
CA GLY A 80 -15.45 1.36 11.83
C GLY A 80 -15.07 2.60 11.04
N LEU A 81 -15.94 2.94 10.10
CA LEU A 81 -15.86 4.16 9.32
C LEU A 81 -16.90 5.18 9.81
N ARG A 82 -16.49 6.44 9.94
CA ARG A 82 -17.39 7.59 10.02
C ARG A 82 -17.40 8.28 8.68
N ILE A 83 -18.56 8.38 8.05
CA ILE A 83 -18.72 8.96 6.71
C ILE A 83 -19.53 10.24 6.82
N ILE A 84 -19.03 11.30 6.20
CA ILE A 84 -19.64 12.63 6.19
C ILE A 84 -19.83 13.06 4.72
N GLY A 85 -21.03 13.51 4.38
CA GLY A 85 -21.38 13.99 3.05
C GLY A 85 -22.89 14.22 2.90
N GLY A 86 -23.33 15.07 1.98
CA GLY A 86 -24.74 15.37 1.76
C GLY A 86 -25.46 15.93 2.98
N GLY A 87 -24.76 16.58 3.90
CA GLY A 87 -25.31 17.05 5.17
C GLY A 87 -25.56 15.94 6.21
N VAL A 88 -25.13 14.71 5.96
CA VAL A 88 -25.32 13.55 6.84
C VAL A 88 -23.96 13.11 7.42
N ARG A 89 -23.97 12.72 8.70
CA ARG A 89 -22.90 12.02 9.38
C ARG A 89 -23.40 10.65 9.82
N ILE A 90 -22.72 9.58 9.38
CA ILE A 90 -23.09 8.22 9.73
C ILE A 90 -21.87 7.47 10.26
N GLU A 91 -22.03 6.70 11.32
CA GLU A 91 -21.03 5.78 11.86
C GLU A 91 -21.41 4.35 11.48
N LEU A 92 -20.48 3.67 10.87
CA LEU A 92 -20.62 2.30 10.36
C LEU A 92 -19.59 1.41 11.05
N PRO A 93 -19.98 0.62 12.05
CA PRO A 93 -19.10 -0.39 12.62
C PRO A 93 -18.63 -1.37 11.56
N TRP A 94 -17.42 -1.89 11.74
CA TRP A 94 -16.94 -2.98 10.89
C TRP A 94 -17.92 -4.15 10.93
N PRO A 95 -18.19 -4.81 9.78
CA PRO A 95 -19.10 -5.94 9.77
C PRO A 95 -18.54 -7.10 10.59
N GLU A 96 -19.40 -7.78 11.34
CA GLU A 96 -19.05 -9.03 12.02
C GLU A 96 -18.95 -10.15 10.99
N LEU A 97 -17.74 -10.65 10.78
CA LEU A 97 -17.40 -11.67 9.79
C LEU A 97 -16.54 -12.75 10.44
N ALA A 98 -16.78 -14.00 10.13
CA ALA A 98 -15.95 -15.10 10.65
C ALA A 98 -14.52 -15.07 10.08
N SER A 99 -14.36 -14.55 8.84
CA SER A 99 -13.07 -14.50 8.14
C SER A 99 -12.21 -13.29 8.47
N TYR A 100 -12.73 -12.30 9.22
CA TYR A 100 -12.02 -11.04 9.51
C TYR A 100 -12.23 -10.62 10.96
N PRO A 101 -11.24 -9.97 11.59
CA PRO A 101 -11.45 -9.37 12.91
C PRO A 101 -12.47 -8.24 12.83
N GLY A 102 -13.27 -8.05 13.92
CA GLY A 102 -14.28 -7.00 14.02
C GLY A 102 -13.73 -5.60 14.30
N PHE A 103 -12.45 -5.34 13.99
CA PHE A 103 -11.80 -4.05 14.24
C PHE A 103 -10.75 -3.74 13.17
N GLY A 104 -10.53 -2.47 12.94
CA GLY A 104 -9.40 -1.95 12.20
C GLY A 104 -8.31 -1.41 13.13
N LEU A 105 -7.23 -0.89 12.57
CA LEU A 105 -6.12 -0.28 13.31
C LEU A 105 -5.71 1.05 12.69
N VAL A 106 -5.04 1.87 13.48
CA VAL A 106 -4.25 3.01 13.01
C VAL A 106 -2.83 2.84 13.55
N ARG A 107 -1.84 3.10 12.71
CA ARG A 107 -0.44 3.20 13.11
C ARG A 107 0.35 3.99 12.08
N THR A 108 1.15 4.95 12.54
CA THR A 108 2.03 5.71 11.65
C THR A 108 2.96 4.81 10.86
N ARG A 109 3.21 5.14 9.59
CA ARG A 109 4.13 4.39 8.75
C ARG A 109 5.57 4.34 9.28
N LEU A 110 5.94 5.28 10.14
CA LEU A 110 7.22 5.25 10.87
C LEU A 110 7.36 3.92 11.65
N GLY A 111 6.40 3.62 12.51
CA GLY A 111 6.43 2.40 13.31
C GLY A 111 5.92 1.17 12.58
N PHE A 112 4.94 1.33 11.68
CA PHE A 112 4.30 0.21 10.98
C PHE A 112 5.26 -0.54 10.05
N ASP A 113 5.96 0.18 9.15
CA ASP A 113 6.87 -0.46 8.20
C ASP A 113 8.05 -1.11 8.91
N GLU A 114 8.58 -0.48 9.96
CA GLU A 114 9.63 -1.08 10.78
C GLU A 114 9.18 -2.37 11.46
N ALA A 115 7.98 -2.36 12.08
CA ALA A 115 7.44 -3.56 12.74
C ALA A 115 7.35 -4.75 11.76
N LEU A 116 6.92 -4.50 10.51
CA LEU A 116 6.86 -5.53 9.47
C LEU A 116 8.25 -6.01 9.02
N ALA A 117 9.20 -5.08 8.83
CA ALA A 117 10.56 -5.43 8.40
C ALA A 117 11.28 -6.25 9.48
N ARG A 118 11.15 -5.84 10.76
CA ARG A 118 11.70 -6.60 11.89
C ARG A 118 11.00 -7.95 12.07
N ASN A 119 9.71 -8.05 11.73
CA ASN A 119 9.02 -9.34 11.74
C ASN A 119 9.58 -10.30 10.67
N ALA A 120 9.86 -9.80 9.46
CA ALA A 120 10.52 -10.59 8.43
C ALA A 120 11.94 -11.01 8.81
N GLU A 121 12.68 -10.13 9.48
CA GLU A 121 14.03 -10.42 10.00
C GLU A 121 13.98 -11.52 11.07
N ARG A 122 13.05 -11.45 12.03
CA ARG A 122 12.82 -12.52 13.02
C ARG A 122 12.44 -13.86 12.40
N ALA A 123 11.77 -13.85 11.24
CA ALA A 123 11.46 -15.08 10.50
C ALA A 123 12.67 -15.65 9.75
N GLY A 124 13.80 -14.94 9.69
CA GLY A 124 15.05 -15.39 9.08
C GLY A 124 15.46 -14.66 7.80
N ALA A 125 14.72 -13.62 7.36
CA ALA A 125 15.17 -12.79 6.24
C ALA A 125 16.36 -11.90 6.68
N LYS A 126 17.35 -11.74 5.81
CA LYS A 126 18.45 -10.80 6.03
C LYS A 126 18.06 -9.41 5.55
N LEU A 127 17.74 -8.51 6.48
CA LEU A 127 17.45 -7.11 6.17
C LEU A 127 18.76 -6.31 5.97
N ILE A 128 18.84 -5.56 4.87
CA ILE A 128 19.90 -4.57 4.63
C ILE A 128 19.23 -3.21 4.39
N GLU A 129 19.42 -2.34 5.34
CA GLU A 129 18.99 -0.94 5.28
C GLU A 129 20.02 -0.09 4.53
N ARG A 130 19.63 1.13 4.08
CA ARG A 130 20.48 2.05 3.31
C ARG A 130 21.04 1.44 2.02
N ALA A 131 20.37 0.43 1.48
CA ALA A 131 20.71 -0.32 0.29
C ALA A 131 19.79 0.10 -0.89
N ALA A 132 20.19 1.14 -1.60
CA ALA A 132 19.41 1.65 -2.73
C ALA A 132 19.69 0.82 -3.99
N VAL A 133 18.70 0.03 -4.41
CA VAL A 133 18.80 -0.71 -5.68
C VAL A 133 18.76 0.28 -6.84
N THR A 134 19.80 0.23 -7.70
CA THR A 134 19.97 1.11 -8.85
C THR A 134 19.52 0.48 -10.17
N GLY A 135 19.60 -0.85 -10.29
CA GLY A 135 19.18 -1.57 -11.50
C GLY A 135 19.20 -3.09 -11.36
N PRO A 136 18.65 -3.80 -12.36
CA PRO A 136 18.73 -5.24 -12.46
C PRO A 136 20.08 -5.69 -13.00
N VAL A 137 20.57 -6.83 -12.53
CA VAL A 137 21.66 -7.59 -13.16
C VAL A 137 21.04 -8.69 -14.01
N LEU A 138 21.33 -8.69 -15.29
CA LEU A 138 20.80 -9.68 -16.23
C LEU A 138 21.82 -10.80 -16.51
N ASP A 139 21.33 -12.00 -16.66
CA ASP A 139 22.09 -13.11 -17.24
C ASP A 139 22.21 -12.90 -18.74
N GLU A 140 23.42 -12.76 -19.27
CA GLU A 140 23.69 -12.41 -20.67
C GLU A 140 23.11 -13.42 -21.65
N ARG A 141 23.10 -14.70 -21.29
CA ARG A 141 22.64 -15.77 -22.16
C ARG A 141 21.13 -15.88 -22.26
N THR A 142 20.43 -15.62 -21.16
CA THR A 142 18.97 -15.85 -21.07
C THR A 142 18.16 -14.57 -21.02
N GLY A 143 18.78 -13.43 -20.72
CA GLY A 143 18.12 -12.15 -20.47
C GLY A 143 17.27 -12.14 -19.20
N ARG A 144 17.40 -13.16 -18.34
CA ARG A 144 16.72 -13.23 -17.03
C ARG A 144 17.42 -12.36 -16.02
N ILE A 145 16.66 -11.87 -15.05
CA ILE A 145 17.24 -11.21 -13.88
C ILE A 145 17.96 -12.26 -13.05
N ALA A 146 19.24 -12.02 -12.78
CA ALA A 146 20.13 -12.83 -11.98
C ALA A 146 20.55 -12.13 -10.66
N GLY A 147 20.05 -10.91 -10.44
CA GLY A 147 20.39 -10.12 -9.26
C GLY A 147 20.06 -8.66 -9.43
N VAL A 148 20.63 -7.85 -8.54
CA VAL A 148 20.46 -6.39 -8.53
C VAL A 148 21.79 -5.69 -8.22
N THR A 149 21.96 -4.48 -8.76
CA THR A 149 23.01 -3.57 -8.37
C THR A 149 22.51 -2.65 -7.27
N VAL A 150 23.28 -2.48 -6.22
CA VAL A 150 22.93 -1.74 -5.01
C VAL A 150 23.98 -0.69 -4.72
N ARG A 151 23.54 0.52 -4.44
CA ARG A 151 24.37 1.60 -3.89
C ARG A 151 24.09 1.69 -2.39
N HIS A 152 25.13 1.45 -1.59
CA HIS A 152 25.05 1.64 -0.14
C HIS A 152 25.19 3.10 0.22
N LEU A 153 24.20 3.65 0.96
CA LEU A 153 24.19 5.03 1.40
C LEU A 153 25.02 5.15 2.69
N ALA A 154 25.91 6.17 2.73
CA ALA A 154 26.75 6.41 3.89
C ALA A 154 25.92 6.64 5.17
N THR A 155 26.44 6.23 6.30
CA THR A 155 25.92 6.62 7.61
C THR A 155 26.33 8.06 7.85
N THR A 156 25.40 9.00 7.92
CA THR A 156 25.67 10.34 8.43
C THR A 156 25.91 10.24 9.94
N ALA A 157 27.11 9.84 10.32
CA ALA A 157 27.57 9.96 11.71
C ALA A 157 27.92 11.43 11.92
N GLY A 158 27.12 12.15 12.75
CA GLY A 158 27.49 13.41 13.35
C GLY A 158 27.37 14.64 12.46
N ALA A 159 26.15 15.07 12.12
CA ALA A 159 25.90 16.46 11.77
C ALA A 159 25.35 17.22 12.99
N SER A 160 26.18 17.41 14.01
CA SER A 160 26.07 18.51 14.96
C SER A 160 27.20 19.48 14.62
N GLY A 161 26.94 20.40 13.68
CA GLY A 161 27.91 21.43 13.27
C GLY A 161 27.23 22.39 12.31
N SER A 162 27.21 23.66 12.69
CA SER A 162 26.75 24.85 11.99
C SER A 162 26.95 24.79 10.48
N ALA A 163 25.92 25.20 9.74
CA ALA A 163 26.00 25.50 8.31
C ALA A 163 26.94 26.67 8.07
N ASP A 164 28.12 26.41 7.52
CA ASP A 164 28.89 27.39 6.77
C ASP A 164 28.77 27.07 5.29
N ALA A 165 28.36 28.07 4.55
CA ALA A 165 28.26 28.07 3.11
C ALA A 165 29.67 28.04 2.49
N ASP A 166 29.76 27.37 1.32
CA ASP A 166 30.92 27.27 0.45
C ASP A 166 31.97 26.20 0.85
N GLY A 167 31.82 25.03 0.27
CA GLY A 167 32.84 23.99 0.29
C GLY A 167 32.33 22.72 -0.38
N ASP A 168 32.97 22.36 -1.47
CA ASP A 168 32.90 21.09 -2.18
C ASP A 168 32.54 19.90 -1.27
N ALA A 169 31.27 19.51 -1.28
CA ALA A 169 30.80 18.35 -0.52
C ALA A 169 31.47 17.11 -1.10
N GLY A 170 32.55 16.71 -0.47
CA GLY A 170 33.31 15.50 -0.80
C GLY A 170 32.35 14.33 -1.04
N THR A 171 32.30 13.88 -2.27
CA THR A 171 31.57 12.66 -2.70
C THR A 171 32.11 11.50 -1.87
N ALA A 172 31.46 11.19 -0.74
CA ALA A 172 31.68 9.94 -0.04
C ALA A 172 31.54 8.82 -1.09
N HIS A 173 32.61 8.09 -1.34
CA HIS A 173 32.64 7.00 -2.31
C HIS A 173 31.55 5.98 -1.91
N LEU A 174 30.39 6.08 -2.55
CA LEU A 174 29.30 5.16 -2.40
C LEU A 174 29.70 3.87 -3.11
N SER A 175 29.97 2.81 -2.36
CA SER A 175 30.34 1.53 -2.96
C SER A 175 29.12 0.95 -3.68
N GLU A 176 29.27 0.65 -4.95
CA GLU A 176 28.29 -0.10 -5.71
C GLU A 176 28.58 -1.58 -5.55
N GLN A 177 27.59 -2.36 -5.15
CA GLN A 177 27.70 -3.80 -4.92
C GLN A 177 26.64 -4.53 -5.72
N THR A 178 27.00 -5.68 -6.29
CA THR A 178 26.06 -6.59 -6.95
C THR A 178 25.67 -7.70 -6.00
N TYR A 179 24.37 -7.92 -5.83
CA TYR A 179 23.82 -9.10 -5.18
C TYR A 179 23.14 -10.00 -6.19
N ARG A 180 23.38 -11.31 -6.09
CA ARG A 180 22.86 -12.32 -7.02
C ARG A 180 21.87 -13.25 -6.35
N ALA A 181 20.78 -13.57 -7.06
CA ALA A 181 19.76 -14.51 -6.61
C ALA A 181 19.09 -15.22 -7.80
N ARG A 182 18.38 -16.30 -7.49
CA ARG A 182 17.59 -17.04 -8.50
C ARG A 182 16.37 -16.26 -8.98
N LEU A 183 15.78 -15.47 -8.08
CA LEU A 183 14.58 -14.66 -8.33
C LEU A 183 14.70 -13.31 -7.64
N VAL A 184 14.03 -12.31 -8.20
CA VAL A 184 13.91 -10.97 -7.63
C VAL A 184 12.45 -10.61 -7.46
N VAL A 185 12.10 -10.00 -6.33
CA VAL A 185 10.78 -9.43 -6.09
C VAL A 185 10.89 -7.91 -6.05
N ALA A 186 10.22 -7.24 -6.95
CA ALA A 186 10.11 -5.79 -6.95
C ALA A 186 8.92 -5.38 -6.07
N ALA A 187 9.22 -4.90 -4.87
CA ALA A 187 8.30 -4.32 -3.89
C ALA A 187 8.69 -2.86 -3.57
N ASP A 188 9.35 -2.19 -4.51
CA ASP A 188 9.97 -0.87 -4.42
C ASP A 188 8.99 0.30 -4.64
N GLY A 189 7.69 0.00 -4.53
CA GLY A 189 6.61 0.97 -4.51
C GLY A 189 6.26 1.54 -5.89
N ASN A 190 5.50 2.62 -5.90
CA ASN A 190 4.92 3.21 -7.11
C ASN A 190 5.97 3.60 -8.19
N SER A 191 7.15 4.06 -7.79
CA SER A 191 8.22 4.44 -8.75
C SER A 191 8.86 3.23 -9.43
N SER A 192 8.97 2.12 -8.72
CA SER A 192 9.52 0.83 -9.15
C SER A 192 10.63 0.94 -10.20
N ARG A 193 11.84 1.26 -9.74
CA ARG A 193 13.02 1.43 -10.61
C ARG A 193 13.34 0.18 -11.41
N LEU A 194 13.20 -0.99 -10.81
CA LEU A 194 13.40 -2.27 -11.50
C LEU A 194 12.40 -2.46 -12.64
N SER A 195 11.11 -2.13 -12.41
CA SER A 195 10.10 -2.21 -13.47
C SER A 195 10.43 -1.27 -14.63
N VAL A 196 10.83 -0.03 -14.32
CA VAL A 196 11.19 0.97 -15.34
C VAL A 196 12.43 0.53 -16.13
N ALA A 197 13.46 0.00 -15.45
CA ALA A 197 14.68 -0.50 -16.12
C ALA A 197 14.40 -1.69 -17.05
N LEU A 198 13.35 -2.46 -16.81
CA LEU A 198 12.90 -3.55 -17.67
C LEU A 198 11.88 -3.11 -18.75
N GLY A 199 11.60 -1.81 -18.86
CA GLY A 199 10.64 -1.26 -19.82
C GLY A 199 9.18 -1.42 -19.43
N LEU A 200 8.86 -1.83 -18.19
CA LEU A 200 7.50 -1.96 -17.71
C LEU A 200 6.94 -0.58 -17.35
N ARG A 201 6.00 -0.10 -18.14
CA ARG A 201 5.35 1.20 -17.95
C ARG A 201 4.01 1.03 -17.20
N LYS A 202 3.54 2.11 -16.59
CA LYS A 202 2.18 2.18 -16.07
C LYS A 202 1.19 2.20 -17.24
N ARG A 203 0.03 1.66 -17.01
CA ARG A 203 -1.07 1.61 -17.98
C ARG A 203 -1.92 2.86 -17.84
N ASP A 204 -2.19 3.53 -18.96
CA ASP A 204 -3.00 4.76 -18.99
C ASP A 204 -4.50 4.47 -18.89
N ASP A 205 -4.93 3.22 -19.20
CA ASP A 205 -6.31 2.77 -19.09
C ASP A 205 -6.72 2.32 -17.67
N ARG A 206 -5.84 2.50 -16.69
CA ARG A 206 -6.07 2.15 -15.28
C ARG A 206 -6.16 3.40 -14.42
N PRO A 207 -7.00 3.37 -13.37
CA PRO A 207 -7.12 4.50 -12.47
C PRO A 207 -5.83 4.75 -11.70
N MET A 208 -5.63 6.02 -11.39
CA MET A 208 -4.59 6.49 -10.49
C MET A 208 -5.19 7.51 -9.55
N GLY A 209 -4.80 7.47 -8.29
CA GLY A 209 -5.07 8.51 -7.33
C GLY A 209 -3.82 9.31 -6.99
N VAL A 210 -4.03 10.50 -6.45
CA VAL A 210 -3.03 11.26 -5.70
C VAL A 210 -3.60 11.53 -4.33
N ALA A 211 -2.81 11.30 -3.30
CA ALA A 211 -3.13 11.63 -1.92
C ALA A 211 -2.08 12.60 -1.38
N ILE A 212 -2.52 13.61 -0.64
CA ILE A 212 -1.65 14.45 0.17
C ILE A 212 -2.11 14.41 1.62
N ARG A 213 -1.17 14.49 2.56
CA ARG A 213 -1.49 14.49 3.98
C ARG A 213 -0.44 15.21 4.82
N THR A 214 -0.83 15.54 6.02
CA THR A 214 0.04 16.01 7.10
C THR A 214 -0.50 15.53 8.44
N TYR A 215 0.15 15.87 9.54
CA TYR A 215 -0.32 15.61 10.90
C TYR A 215 -0.49 16.93 11.64
N TYR A 216 -1.50 16.95 12.51
CA TYR A 216 -1.80 18.06 13.40
C TYR A 216 -1.88 17.57 14.84
N THR A 217 -1.32 18.33 15.78
CA THR A 217 -1.71 18.18 17.19
C THR A 217 -3.20 18.47 17.29
N SER A 218 -3.99 17.54 17.82
CA SER A 218 -5.44 17.62 17.77
C SER A 218 -6.10 16.83 18.90
N PRO A 219 -7.17 17.35 19.54
CA PRO A 219 -7.97 16.59 20.49
C PRO A 219 -8.67 15.37 19.84
N ARG A 220 -8.64 15.25 18.50
CA ARG A 220 -9.20 14.11 17.77
C ARG A 220 -8.24 12.93 17.66
N GLN A 221 -7.10 12.97 18.33
CA GLN A 221 -6.10 11.91 18.33
C GLN A 221 -6.62 10.54 18.75
N ASP A 222 -7.63 10.51 19.64
CA ASP A 222 -8.20 9.29 20.22
C ASP A 222 -9.51 8.86 19.53
N ASP A 223 -9.82 9.43 18.34
CA ASP A 223 -11.03 9.05 17.61
C ASP A 223 -10.96 7.58 17.18
N ASP A 224 -11.94 6.80 17.60
CA ASP A 224 -12.00 5.36 17.35
C ASP A 224 -12.73 4.97 16.05
N TYR A 225 -12.99 5.95 15.17
CA TYR A 225 -13.48 5.75 13.81
C TYR A 225 -12.50 6.32 12.79
N LEU A 226 -12.34 5.64 11.66
CA LEU A 226 -11.69 6.21 10.49
C LEU A 226 -12.69 7.15 9.82
N GLU A 227 -12.46 8.46 9.89
CA GLU A 227 -13.39 9.45 9.36
C GLU A 227 -13.07 9.79 7.90
N ALA A 228 -14.09 9.73 7.03
CA ALA A 228 -14.02 10.04 5.61
C ALA A 228 -15.07 11.07 5.21
N TRP A 229 -14.63 12.14 4.54
CA TRP A 229 -15.45 13.23 4.01
C TRP A 229 -15.57 13.09 2.49
N LEU A 230 -16.76 12.73 2.00
CA LEU A 230 -17.00 12.41 0.60
C LEU A 230 -17.17 13.63 -0.31
N GLU A 231 -17.26 14.84 0.27
CA GLU A 231 -17.49 16.05 -0.50
C GLU A 231 -16.27 16.95 -0.45
N LEU A 232 -15.42 16.84 -1.47
CA LEU A 232 -14.35 17.78 -1.73
C LEU A 232 -14.78 18.74 -2.83
N TRP A 233 -14.86 20.02 -2.50
CA TRP A 233 -15.31 21.06 -3.41
C TRP A 233 -14.16 21.92 -3.92
N ASP A 234 -14.16 22.19 -5.23
CA ASP A 234 -13.35 23.20 -5.86
C ASP A 234 -14.28 24.27 -6.48
N GLY A 235 -14.48 25.36 -5.76
CA GLY A 235 -15.56 26.29 -6.03
C GLY A 235 -16.92 25.60 -5.94
N ASN A 236 -17.67 25.56 -7.05
CA ASN A 236 -18.97 24.90 -7.16
C ASN A 236 -18.88 23.46 -7.72
N ARG A 237 -17.68 22.96 -7.97
CA ARG A 237 -17.46 21.64 -8.55
C ARG A 237 -17.13 20.62 -7.47
N LEU A 238 -17.94 19.57 -7.36
CA LEU A 238 -17.64 18.39 -6.54
C LEU A 238 -16.58 17.54 -7.25
N LEU A 239 -15.51 17.19 -6.53
CA LEU A 239 -14.39 16.42 -7.06
C LEU A 239 -14.49 14.93 -6.70
N PRO A 240 -13.99 14.02 -7.56
CA PRO A 240 -14.00 12.58 -7.31
C PRO A 240 -12.86 12.22 -6.33
N GLY A 241 -13.17 12.22 -5.06
CA GLY A 241 -12.23 11.96 -3.98
C GLY A 241 -12.86 12.07 -2.62
N TYR A 242 -12.03 12.04 -1.59
CA TYR A 242 -12.47 12.23 -0.21
C TYR A 242 -11.35 12.82 0.64
N GLY A 243 -11.74 13.51 1.72
CA GLY A 243 -10.84 13.89 2.81
C GLY A 243 -10.90 12.87 3.93
N TRP A 244 -9.85 12.77 4.74
CA TRP A 244 -9.83 11.89 5.90
C TRP A 244 -9.22 12.57 7.13
N ILE A 245 -9.68 12.12 8.29
CA ILE A 245 -9.16 12.51 9.61
C ILE A 245 -9.09 11.23 10.44
N PHE A 246 -7.87 10.79 10.77
CA PHE A 246 -7.64 9.57 11.56
C PHE A 246 -6.82 9.90 12.80
N GLY A 247 -7.34 9.58 13.98
CA GLY A 247 -6.62 9.70 15.24
C GLY A 247 -5.43 8.73 15.28
N VAL A 248 -4.28 9.19 15.74
CA VAL A 248 -3.04 8.41 15.76
C VAL A 248 -2.65 7.95 17.17
N GLY A 249 -3.24 8.58 18.21
CA GLY A 249 -3.03 8.22 19.63
C GLY A 249 -1.73 8.73 20.24
N ASP A 250 -0.95 9.51 19.49
CA ASP A 250 0.33 10.11 19.96
C ASP A 250 0.24 11.63 20.18
N GLY A 251 -0.97 12.16 20.35
CA GLY A 251 -1.26 13.60 20.39
C GLY A 251 -1.65 14.16 19.03
N THR A 252 -1.55 13.37 17.95
CA THR A 252 -1.77 13.87 16.59
C THR A 252 -2.91 13.16 15.85
N SER A 253 -3.42 13.84 14.83
CA SER A 253 -4.31 13.25 13.81
C SER A 253 -3.66 13.32 12.43
N ASN A 254 -3.74 12.23 11.68
CA ASN A 254 -3.39 12.16 10.26
C ASN A 254 -4.55 12.74 9.45
N VAL A 255 -4.28 13.82 8.73
CA VAL A 255 -5.29 14.56 7.98
C VAL A 255 -4.85 14.71 6.53
N GLY A 256 -5.73 14.38 5.60
CA GLY A 256 -5.39 14.46 4.19
C GLY A 256 -6.58 14.42 3.25
N ILE A 257 -6.27 14.56 1.97
CA ILE A 257 -7.23 14.44 0.86
C ILE A 257 -6.67 13.53 -0.22
N GLY A 258 -7.56 12.81 -0.90
CA GLY A 258 -7.24 11.98 -2.05
C GLY A 258 -8.17 12.27 -3.23
N LEU A 259 -7.62 12.35 -4.44
CA LEU A 259 -8.36 12.55 -5.67
C LEU A 259 -8.01 11.49 -6.71
N LEU A 260 -8.99 11.16 -7.54
CA LEU A 260 -8.86 10.23 -8.66
C LEU A 260 -8.62 10.97 -9.98
N ASN A 261 -7.85 10.34 -10.88
CA ASN A 261 -7.53 10.89 -12.20
C ASN A 261 -8.70 10.81 -13.22
N THR A 262 -9.93 10.62 -12.75
CA THR A 262 -11.14 10.57 -13.59
C THR A 262 -11.73 11.94 -13.88
N SER A 263 -11.11 13.00 -13.40
CA SER A 263 -11.51 14.39 -13.60
C SER A 263 -10.35 15.22 -14.11
N ASP A 264 -10.65 16.21 -14.99
CA ASP A 264 -9.65 17.19 -15.48
C ASP A 264 -9.02 18.01 -14.34
N ALA A 265 -9.72 18.13 -13.21
CA ALA A 265 -9.22 18.77 -12.01
C ALA A 265 -7.95 18.08 -11.47
N PHE A 266 -7.78 16.77 -11.70
CA PHE A 266 -6.64 16.02 -11.22
C PHE A 266 -5.27 16.63 -11.57
N ARG A 267 -5.14 17.23 -12.76
CA ARG A 267 -3.89 17.85 -13.23
C ARG A 267 -3.80 19.35 -12.92
N ASN A 268 -4.94 19.99 -12.68
CA ASN A 268 -5.05 21.45 -12.59
C ASN A 268 -5.33 21.95 -11.18
N THR A 269 -5.42 21.05 -10.19
CA THR A 269 -5.70 21.40 -8.79
C THR A 269 -4.42 21.61 -8.00
N ASP A 270 -4.33 22.73 -7.29
CA ASP A 270 -3.37 22.86 -6.19
C ASP A 270 -3.91 22.09 -4.98
N TYR A 271 -3.34 20.90 -4.76
CA TYR A 271 -3.77 20.03 -3.69
C TYR A 271 -3.51 20.61 -2.28
N ARG A 272 -2.48 21.43 -2.12
CA ARG A 272 -2.16 22.04 -0.81
C ARG A 272 -3.16 23.12 -0.49
N GLU A 273 -3.47 23.98 -1.46
CA GLU A 273 -4.50 24.99 -1.32
C GLU A 273 -5.87 24.34 -1.06
N MET A 274 -6.20 23.27 -1.76
CA MET A 274 -7.45 22.53 -1.54
C MET A 274 -7.52 21.96 -0.12
N LEU A 275 -6.43 21.33 0.36
CA LEU A 275 -6.37 20.83 1.74
C LEU A 275 -6.61 21.98 2.74
N GLY A 276 -5.96 23.12 2.55
CA GLY A 276 -6.14 24.30 3.40
C GLY A 276 -7.59 24.82 3.40
N ARG A 277 -8.20 24.95 2.21
CA ARG A 277 -9.61 25.37 2.09
C ARG A 277 -10.58 24.39 2.79
N TRP A 278 -10.36 23.09 2.60
CA TRP A 278 -11.17 22.08 3.25
C TRP A 278 -11.05 22.13 4.77
N LEU A 279 -9.83 22.28 5.29
CA LEU A 279 -9.58 22.38 6.73
C LEU A 279 -10.12 23.68 7.35
N ALA A 280 -10.12 24.78 6.61
CA ALA A 280 -10.70 26.05 7.07
C ALA A 280 -12.21 25.96 7.34
N GLY A 281 -12.89 24.97 6.78
CA GLY A 281 -14.29 24.65 7.06
C GLY A 281 -14.51 23.72 8.28
N MET A 282 -13.45 23.28 8.95
CA MET A 282 -13.57 22.40 10.11
C MET A 282 -13.78 23.20 11.40
N PRO A 283 -14.36 22.60 12.46
CA PRO A 283 -14.45 23.22 13.76
C PRO A 283 -13.09 23.67 14.28
N ALA A 284 -13.01 24.92 14.78
CA ALA A 284 -11.75 25.51 15.23
C ALA A 284 -11.11 24.76 16.42
N ASP A 285 -11.94 24.15 17.26
CA ASP A 285 -11.52 23.35 18.41
C ASP A 285 -10.86 22.02 18.01
N TRP A 286 -10.92 21.61 16.74
CA TRP A 286 -10.17 20.44 16.24
C TRP A 286 -8.67 20.71 16.04
N GLY A 287 -8.26 21.98 16.03
CA GLY A 287 -6.87 22.39 16.04
C GLY A 287 -6.13 22.19 14.71
N PHE A 288 -6.82 22.12 13.56
CA PHE A 288 -6.16 21.96 12.26
C PHE A 288 -5.65 23.29 11.71
N THR A 289 -4.72 23.91 12.45
CA THR A 289 -4.08 25.20 12.11
C THR A 289 -2.60 25.01 11.76
N ASP A 290 -1.98 26.01 11.15
CA ASP A 290 -0.55 25.95 10.80
C ASP A 290 0.36 25.82 12.03
N GLU A 291 -0.05 26.39 13.17
CA GLU A 291 0.70 26.31 14.44
C GLU A 291 0.72 24.89 15.01
N ASN A 292 -0.36 24.14 14.79
CA ASN A 292 -0.51 22.75 15.27
C ASN A 292 -0.01 21.72 14.27
N ARG A 293 0.41 22.14 13.07
CA ARG A 293 0.94 21.23 12.06
C ARG A 293 2.31 20.72 12.45
N THR A 294 2.43 19.41 12.68
CA THR A 294 3.67 18.77 13.16
C THR A 294 4.59 18.29 12.05
N GLN A 295 4.08 18.17 10.81
CA GLN A 295 4.87 17.72 9.66
C GLN A 295 4.51 18.51 8.39
N PRO A 296 5.44 18.61 7.41
CA PRO A 296 5.11 19.21 6.13
C PRO A 296 4.08 18.39 5.36
N VAL A 297 3.25 19.07 4.56
CA VAL A 297 2.33 18.41 3.62
C VAL A 297 3.12 17.63 2.59
N ARG A 298 2.88 16.32 2.50
CA ARG A 298 3.53 15.40 1.56
C ARG A 298 2.50 14.67 0.71
N GLY A 299 2.87 14.34 -0.53
CA GLY A 299 1.99 13.64 -1.45
C GLY A 299 2.58 12.35 -2.00
N ALA A 300 1.69 11.45 -2.42
CA ALA A 300 2.03 10.22 -3.11
C ALA A 300 0.97 9.85 -4.16
N ALA A 301 1.43 9.21 -5.22
CA ALA A 301 0.54 8.59 -6.19
C ALA A 301 0.09 7.20 -5.73
N LEU A 302 -1.16 6.86 -6.03
CA LEU A 302 -1.82 5.61 -5.71
C LEU A 302 -2.07 4.83 -7.01
N PRO A 303 -1.21 3.85 -7.36
CA PRO A 303 -1.34 3.05 -8.58
C PRO A 303 -2.39 1.96 -8.38
N MET A 304 -3.57 2.10 -9.01
CA MET A 304 -4.75 1.28 -8.74
C MET A 304 -5.04 0.24 -9.82
N GLY A 305 -5.73 -0.84 -9.41
CA GLY A 305 -6.41 -1.76 -10.31
C GLY A 305 -5.51 -2.43 -11.35
N PHE A 306 -4.32 -2.87 -10.95
CA PHE A 306 -3.29 -3.47 -11.81
C PHE A 306 -2.76 -2.52 -12.89
N ASN A 307 -2.39 -1.33 -12.47
CA ASN A 307 -1.91 -0.30 -13.37
C ASN A 307 -0.49 -0.54 -13.92
N ARG A 308 0.21 -1.59 -13.50
CA ARG A 308 1.47 -2.04 -14.09
C ARG A 308 1.48 -3.56 -14.28
N THR A 309 1.65 -3.99 -15.52
CA THR A 309 1.70 -5.40 -15.93
C THR A 309 2.81 -5.61 -16.97
N PRO A 310 3.29 -6.86 -17.15
CA PRO A 310 2.92 -8.08 -16.44
C PRO A 310 3.49 -8.15 -15.02
N HIS A 311 2.78 -8.83 -14.10
CA HIS A 311 3.24 -9.00 -12.71
C HIS A 311 4.38 -10.02 -12.56
N TYR A 312 4.70 -10.76 -13.60
CA TYR A 312 5.87 -11.62 -13.71
C TYR A 312 6.57 -11.43 -15.05
N THR A 313 7.88 -11.23 -15.01
CA THR A 313 8.71 -11.17 -16.21
C THR A 313 10.16 -11.55 -15.89
N ARG A 314 10.78 -12.38 -16.72
CA ARG A 314 12.23 -12.67 -16.71
C ARG A 314 12.83 -13.01 -15.34
N GLY A 315 12.07 -13.69 -14.45
CA GLY A 315 12.55 -14.03 -13.11
C GLY A 315 12.28 -12.95 -12.05
N MET A 316 11.50 -11.91 -12.37
CA MET A 316 11.03 -10.89 -11.45
C MET A 316 9.53 -10.95 -11.24
N LEU A 317 9.09 -10.86 -9.98
CA LEU A 317 7.69 -10.68 -9.59
C LEU A 317 7.48 -9.25 -9.11
N LEU A 318 6.31 -8.67 -9.42
CA LEU A 318 5.89 -7.36 -8.93
C LEU A 318 4.86 -7.54 -7.83
N VAL A 319 5.04 -6.85 -6.70
CA VAL A 319 4.16 -6.95 -5.53
C VAL A 319 3.79 -5.56 -5.00
N GLY A 320 2.56 -5.39 -4.54
CA GLY A 320 2.06 -4.13 -3.99
C GLY A 320 2.02 -3.00 -5.02
N ASP A 321 2.37 -1.78 -4.62
CA ASP A 321 2.34 -0.60 -5.49
C ASP A 321 3.23 -0.74 -6.73
N ALA A 322 4.29 -1.56 -6.67
CA ALA A 322 5.13 -1.84 -7.82
C ALA A 322 4.35 -2.53 -8.96
N GLY A 323 3.35 -3.34 -8.61
CA GLY A 323 2.41 -3.97 -9.54
C GLY A 323 1.08 -3.23 -9.70
N GLY A 324 0.93 -2.04 -9.09
CA GLY A 324 -0.30 -1.26 -9.18
C GLY A 324 -1.49 -1.90 -8.44
N MET A 325 -1.24 -2.48 -7.27
CA MET A 325 -2.22 -3.31 -6.54
C MET A 325 -3.05 -2.53 -5.51
N VAL A 326 -3.16 -1.22 -5.64
CA VAL A 326 -4.06 -0.43 -4.78
C VAL A 326 -5.52 -0.68 -5.17
N ASN A 327 -6.37 -0.85 -4.16
CA ASN A 327 -7.81 -1.02 -4.32
C ASN A 327 -8.43 0.23 -5.00
N PRO A 328 -9.07 0.09 -6.16
CA PRO A 328 -9.64 1.24 -6.87
C PRO A 328 -10.89 1.83 -6.19
N PHE A 329 -11.55 1.10 -5.29
CA PHE A 329 -12.74 1.63 -4.61
C PHE A 329 -12.43 2.71 -3.57
N ASN A 330 -11.38 2.51 -2.76
CA ASN A 330 -11.12 3.34 -1.58
C ASN A 330 -9.66 3.79 -1.43
N GLY A 331 -8.77 3.38 -2.34
CA GLY A 331 -7.35 3.73 -2.25
C GLY A 331 -6.54 2.90 -1.24
N GLU A 332 -7.10 1.86 -0.64
CA GLU A 332 -6.38 0.97 0.26
C GLU A 332 -5.32 0.17 -0.49
N GLY A 333 -4.06 0.27 -0.05
CA GLY A 333 -2.94 -0.48 -0.64
C GLY A 333 -2.35 -1.53 0.30
N ILE A 334 -2.41 -1.30 1.62
CA ILE A 334 -1.67 -2.11 2.60
C ILE A 334 -2.16 -3.56 2.64
N ALA A 335 -3.46 -3.80 2.75
CA ALA A 335 -4.01 -5.15 2.79
C ALA A 335 -3.62 -5.96 1.54
N TYR A 336 -3.76 -5.35 0.37
CA TYR A 336 -3.43 -6.00 -0.92
C TYR A 336 -1.93 -6.21 -1.10
N ALA A 337 -1.10 -5.32 -0.54
CA ALA A 337 0.35 -5.47 -0.50
C ALA A 337 0.77 -6.68 0.35
N LEU A 338 0.18 -6.84 1.53
CA LEU A 338 0.43 -7.96 2.44
C LEU A 338 0.00 -9.30 1.82
N GLU A 339 -1.25 -9.37 1.31
CA GLU A 339 -1.80 -10.58 0.68
C GLU A 339 -1.05 -10.96 -0.61
N ALA A 340 -0.74 -9.97 -1.47
CA ALA A 340 0.03 -10.25 -2.68
C ALA A 340 1.46 -10.70 -2.36
N GLY A 341 2.02 -10.24 -1.24
CA GLY A 341 3.31 -10.72 -0.72
C GLY A 341 3.27 -12.19 -0.36
N GLU A 342 2.20 -12.64 0.28
CA GLU A 342 1.95 -14.04 0.58
C GLU A 342 1.80 -14.89 -0.69
N LEU A 343 0.93 -14.47 -1.63
CA LEU A 343 0.73 -15.17 -2.91
C LEU A 343 2.03 -15.28 -3.72
N ALA A 344 2.84 -14.21 -3.75
CA ALA A 344 4.13 -14.24 -4.41
C ALA A 344 5.08 -15.24 -3.76
N ALA A 345 5.13 -15.28 -2.43
CA ALA A 345 5.96 -16.23 -1.69
C ALA A 345 5.54 -17.68 -1.95
N GLU A 346 4.24 -17.99 -1.93
CA GLU A 346 3.73 -19.33 -2.25
C GLU A 346 4.17 -19.79 -3.64
N VAL A 347 4.02 -18.93 -4.66
CA VAL A 347 4.44 -19.23 -6.04
C VAL A 347 5.95 -19.45 -6.12
N ILE A 348 6.75 -18.61 -5.46
CA ILE A 348 8.20 -18.71 -5.44
C ILE A 348 8.65 -20.01 -4.79
N VAL A 349 8.09 -20.36 -3.62
CA VAL A 349 8.40 -21.62 -2.90
C VAL A 349 8.10 -22.83 -3.80
N GLN A 350 6.93 -22.86 -4.42
CA GLN A 350 6.56 -23.93 -5.35
C GLN A 350 7.49 -24.00 -6.57
N ALA A 351 7.89 -22.85 -7.12
CA ALA A 351 8.81 -22.82 -8.26
C ALA A 351 10.21 -23.30 -7.89
N LEU A 352 10.74 -22.85 -6.76
CA LEU A 352 12.10 -23.20 -6.30
C LEU A 352 12.22 -24.66 -5.84
N ALA A 353 11.11 -25.31 -5.46
CA ALA A 353 11.05 -26.75 -5.18
C ALA A 353 11.14 -27.62 -6.47
N ARG A 354 10.99 -27.04 -7.66
CA ARG A 354 11.09 -27.80 -8.93
C ARG A 354 12.54 -28.02 -9.34
N ARG A 355 12.88 -29.26 -9.70
CA ARG A 355 14.23 -29.62 -10.16
C ARG A 355 14.52 -29.09 -11.57
N GLN A 356 13.50 -29.12 -12.46
CA GLN A 356 13.62 -28.71 -13.85
C GLN A 356 13.29 -27.22 -14.02
N ALA A 357 14.17 -26.47 -14.66
CA ALA A 357 13.99 -25.02 -14.89
C ALA A 357 12.69 -24.69 -15.66
N ALA A 358 12.33 -25.48 -16.68
CA ALA A 358 11.10 -25.29 -17.45
C ALA A 358 9.83 -25.48 -16.57
N SER A 359 9.85 -26.40 -15.59
CA SER A 359 8.74 -26.60 -14.66
C SER A 359 8.65 -25.45 -13.66
N ALA A 360 9.78 -24.97 -13.13
CA ALA A 360 9.85 -23.79 -12.27
C ALA A 360 9.29 -22.55 -12.97
N GLU A 361 9.73 -22.31 -14.21
CA GLU A 361 9.26 -21.18 -15.02
C GLU A 361 7.76 -21.21 -15.26
N ARG A 362 7.18 -22.38 -15.47
CA ARG A 362 5.72 -22.56 -15.66
C ARG A 362 4.94 -22.17 -14.41
N VAL A 363 5.45 -22.51 -13.23
CA VAL A 363 4.86 -22.10 -11.94
C VAL A 363 4.92 -20.59 -11.78
N LEU A 364 6.06 -19.95 -12.06
CA LEU A 364 6.20 -18.51 -11.96
C LEU A 364 5.28 -17.75 -12.91
N ARG A 365 5.08 -18.26 -14.13
CA ARG A 365 4.17 -17.68 -15.13
C ARG A 365 2.69 -17.78 -14.72
N ALA A 366 2.34 -18.59 -13.75
CA ALA A 366 1.00 -18.64 -13.19
C ALA A 366 0.68 -17.48 -12.23
N TYR A 367 1.70 -16.80 -11.69
CA TYR A 367 1.51 -15.71 -10.72
C TYR A 367 0.55 -14.59 -11.19
N PRO A 368 0.65 -14.06 -12.43
CA PRO A 368 -0.32 -13.07 -12.91
C PRO A 368 -1.76 -13.59 -12.95
N GLN A 369 -1.96 -14.88 -13.23
CA GLN A 369 -3.29 -15.48 -13.21
C GLN A 369 -3.83 -15.64 -11.80
N ILE A 370 -3.00 -16.06 -10.84
CA ILE A 370 -3.35 -16.16 -9.42
C ILE A 370 -3.82 -14.78 -8.88
N LEU A 371 -3.12 -13.71 -9.23
CA LEU A 371 -3.54 -12.35 -8.86
C LEU A 371 -4.88 -11.95 -9.52
N ARG A 372 -5.07 -12.29 -10.80
CA ARG A 372 -6.36 -12.05 -11.48
C ARG A 372 -7.50 -12.81 -10.84
N ASP A 373 -7.27 -14.05 -10.45
CA ASP A 373 -8.28 -14.90 -9.79
C ASP A 373 -8.63 -14.34 -8.40
N ALA A 374 -7.62 -13.81 -7.68
CA ALA A 374 -7.81 -13.23 -6.35
C ALA A 374 -8.52 -11.86 -6.37
N TYR A 375 -8.18 -10.98 -7.31
CA TYR A 375 -8.59 -9.57 -7.28
C TYR A 375 -9.20 -9.07 -8.59
N GLY A 376 -9.00 -9.74 -9.71
CA GLY A 376 -9.24 -9.18 -11.04
C GLY A 376 -10.68 -8.73 -11.27
N GLY A 377 -11.66 -9.53 -10.92
CA GLY A 377 -13.08 -9.19 -11.04
C GLY A 377 -13.45 -8.03 -10.12
N TYR A 378 -13.02 -8.08 -8.86
CA TYR A 378 -13.24 -7.02 -7.89
C TYR A 378 -12.59 -5.69 -8.34
N TYR A 379 -11.37 -5.72 -8.85
CA TYR A 379 -10.70 -4.52 -9.37
C TYR A 379 -11.38 -3.96 -10.63
N THR A 380 -11.94 -4.81 -11.48
CA THR A 380 -12.71 -4.34 -12.63
C THR A 380 -13.99 -3.65 -12.17
N LEU A 381 -14.70 -4.23 -11.20
CA LEU A 381 -15.86 -3.61 -10.58
C LEU A 381 -15.50 -2.25 -9.95
N GLY A 382 -14.37 -2.18 -9.24
CA GLY A 382 -13.86 -0.93 -8.68
C GLY A 382 -13.53 0.13 -9.74
N ARG A 383 -12.98 -0.27 -10.91
CA ARG A 383 -12.74 0.66 -12.01
C ARG A 383 -14.06 1.21 -12.61
N MET A 384 -15.10 0.39 -12.68
CA MET A 384 -16.44 0.86 -13.09
C MET A 384 -16.99 1.87 -12.07
N PHE A 385 -16.86 1.57 -10.78
CA PHE A 385 -17.23 2.46 -9.70
C PHE A 385 -16.47 3.80 -9.78
N VAL A 386 -15.15 3.78 -9.96
CA VAL A 386 -14.32 4.99 -10.09
C VAL A 386 -14.77 5.88 -11.26
N ARG A 387 -15.15 5.28 -12.39
CA ARG A 387 -15.72 6.03 -13.53
C ARG A 387 -17.07 6.65 -13.16
N ALA A 388 -17.92 5.90 -12.47
CA ALA A 388 -19.24 6.38 -12.05
C ALA A 388 -19.15 7.58 -11.10
N ILE A 389 -18.30 7.50 -10.06
CA ILE A 389 -18.10 8.60 -9.10
C ILE A 389 -17.35 9.81 -9.70
N GLY A 390 -16.72 9.64 -10.85
CA GLY A 390 -16.16 10.74 -11.64
C GLY A 390 -17.23 11.72 -12.17
N HIS A 391 -18.53 11.33 -12.14
CA HIS A 391 -19.66 12.19 -12.52
C HIS A 391 -20.22 12.89 -11.29
N PRO A 392 -20.11 14.24 -11.16
CA PRO A 392 -20.52 14.98 -9.96
C PRO A 392 -21.99 14.79 -9.58
N GLU A 393 -22.89 14.72 -10.56
CA GLU A 393 -24.32 14.54 -10.30
C GLU A 393 -24.65 13.16 -9.73
N LEU A 394 -23.93 12.11 -10.17
CA LEU A 394 -24.09 10.78 -9.60
C LEU A 394 -23.57 10.73 -8.17
N MET A 395 -22.45 11.40 -7.89
CA MET A 395 -21.92 11.53 -6.52
C MET A 395 -22.90 12.26 -5.60
N LYS A 396 -23.44 13.41 -6.04
CA LYS A 396 -24.46 14.14 -5.27
C LYS A 396 -25.71 13.29 -5.01
N PHE A 397 -26.16 12.54 -6.01
CA PHE A 397 -27.30 11.63 -5.86
C PHE A 397 -26.99 10.53 -4.83
N ALA A 398 -25.82 9.89 -4.95
CA ALA A 398 -25.40 8.80 -4.06
C ALA A 398 -25.21 9.28 -2.61
N THR A 399 -24.60 10.44 -2.38
CA THR A 399 -24.45 11.02 -1.05
C THR A 399 -25.79 11.43 -0.46
N ARG A 400 -26.64 12.11 -1.23
CA ARG A 400 -27.94 12.60 -0.75
C ARG A 400 -28.94 11.47 -0.44
N HIS A 401 -28.96 10.42 -1.26
CA HIS A 401 -29.97 9.36 -1.16
C HIS A 401 -29.41 8.04 -0.62
N GLY A 402 -28.11 7.77 -0.74
CA GLY A 402 -27.47 6.54 -0.24
C GLY A 402 -27.09 6.63 1.23
N LEU A 403 -26.41 7.70 1.64
CA LEU A 403 -25.92 7.86 3.01
C LEU A 403 -27.01 7.76 4.09
N PRO A 404 -28.22 8.29 3.93
CA PRO A 404 -29.25 8.18 4.96
C PRO A 404 -29.76 6.76 5.21
N HIS A 405 -29.42 5.79 4.34
CA HIS A 405 -29.93 4.42 4.45
C HIS A 405 -28.89 3.44 5.04
N PRO A 406 -29.00 3.04 6.32
CA PRO A 406 -28.02 2.18 6.98
C PRO A 406 -27.77 0.85 6.27
N THR A 407 -28.82 0.24 5.68
CA THR A 407 -28.66 -1.02 4.94
C THR A 407 -27.83 -0.86 3.66
N VAL A 408 -28.04 0.24 2.92
CA VAL A 408 -27.23 0.58 1.74
C VAL A 408 -25.79 0.83 2.15
N MET A 409 -25.58 1.53 3.26
CA MET A 409 -24.24 1.84 3.76
C MET A 409 -23.50 0.62 4.31
N ARG A 410 -24.21 -0.34 4.94
CA ARG A 410 -23.60 -1.63 5.32
C ARG A 410 -23.16 -2.45 4.11
N PHE A 411 -23.95 -2.45 3.05
CA PHE A 411 -23.54 -3.05 1.77
C PHE A 411 -22.33 -2.32 1.18
N THR A 412 -22.37 -0.99 1.20
CA THR A 412 -21.30 -0.14 0.65
C THR A 412 -19.97 -0.36 1.38
N ILE A 413 -19.94 -0.41 2.73
CA ILE A 413 -18.70 -0.67 3.47
C ILE A 413 -18.11 -2.05 3.15
N LYS A 414 -18.96 -3.10 3.05
CA LYS A 414 -18.52 -4.43 2.64
C LYS A 414 -17.92 -4.41 1.25
N LEU A 415 -18.55 -3.70 0.31
CA LEU A 415 -18.06 -3.58 -1.06
C LEU A 415 -16.76 -2.79 -1.12
N LEU A 416 -16.69 -1.58 -0.55
CA LEU A 416 -15.53 -0.69 -0.65
C LEU A 416 -14.29 -1.27 0.04
N ALA A 417 -14.47 -1.91 1.21
CA ALA A 417 -13.37 -2.51 1.97
C ALA A 417 -13.12 -3.99 1.58
N ASN A 418 -13.87 -4.53 0.62
CA ASN A 418 -13.79 -5.94 0.21
C ASN A 418 -13.87 -6.90 1.40
N LEU A 419 -14.82 -6.65 2.29
CA LEU A 419 -15.07 -7.42 3.49
C LEU A 419 -16.29 -8.32 3.29
N THR A 420 -16.09 -9.46 2.65
CA THR A 420 -17.15 -10.44 2.36
C THR A 420 -16.74 -11.83 2.80
N GLU A 421 -17.70 -12.62 3.28
CA GLU A 421 -17.49 -14.03 3.50
C GLU A 421 -17.44 -14.78 2.16
N PRO A 422 -16.41 -15.58 1.91
CA PRO A 422 -16.32 -16.36 0.67
C PRO A 422 -17.35 -17.49 0.60
N ARG A 423 -17.83 -17.98 1.76
CA ARG A 423 -18.84 -19.05 1.90
C ARG A 423 -19.72 -18.78 3.11
N GLY A 424 -21.02 -19.03 2.99
CA GLY A 424 -21.94 -18.97 4.13
C GLY A 424 -22.32 -17.55 4.61
N GLY A 425 -21.93 -16.51 3.88
CA GLY A 425 -22.22 -15.12 4.22
C GLY A 425 -23.69 -14.71 3.98
N ASP A 426 -24.00 -13.46 4.34
CA ASP A 426 -25.32 -12.86 4.17
C ASP A 426 -25.67 -12.58 2.67
N ALA A 427 -26.82 -11.95 2.43
CA ALA A 427 -27.23 -11.58 1.07
C ALA A 427 -26.27 -10.61 0.40
N ALA A 428 -25.71 -9.64 1.15
CA ALA A 428 -24.74 -8.69 0.63
C ALA A 428 -23.45 -9.39 0.19
N ASP A 429 -22.94 -10.33 0.98
CA ASP A 429 -21.76 -11.15 0.64
C ASP A 429 -21.97 -11.91 -0.67
N ARG A 430 -23.13 -12.57 -0.81
CA ARG A 430 -23.46 -13.31 -2.04
C ARG A 430 -23.53 -12.41 -3.26
N VAL A 431 -24.14 -11.24 -3.14
CA VAL A 431 -24.26 -10.26 -4.25
C VAL A 431 -22.88 -9.72 -4.64
N ILE A 432 -22.07 -9.26 -3.69
CA ILE A 432 -20.73 -8.71 -3.96
C ILE A 432 -19.83 -9.77 -4.59
N ASN A 433 -19.83 -10.99 -4.05
CA ASN A 433 -19.05 -12.10 -4.58
C ASN A 433 -19.52 -12.52 -5.99
N ALA A 434 -20.83 -12.52 -6.25
CA ALA A 434 -21.36 -12.80 -7.59
C ALA A 434 -20.97 -11.72 -8.59
N LEU A 435 -21.14 -10.43 -8.25
CA LEU A 435 -20.72 -9.31 -9.10
C LEU A 435 -19.22 -9.37 -9.43
N SER A 436 -18.38 -9.65 -8.43
CA SER A 436 -16.94 -9.79 -8.64
C SER A 436 -16.58 -10.96 -9.56
N LYS A 437 -17.30 -12.10 -9.47
CA LYS A 437 -17.09 -13.28 -10.33
C LYS A 437 -17.61 -13.10 -11.76
N MET A 438 -18.72 -12.40 -11.92
CA MET A 438 -19.32 -12.13 -13.25
C MET A 438 -18.55 -11.04 -14.02
N THR A 439 -17.79 -10.22 -13.34
CA THR A 439 -17.02 -9.13 -13.96
C THR A 439 -15.72 -9.69 -14.55
N PRO A 440 -15.39 -9.39 -15.82
CA PRO A 440 -14.15 -9.86 -16.42
C PRO A 440 -12.92 -9.49 -15.58
N ALA A 441 -12.02 -10.43 -15.38
CA ALA A 441 -10.81 -10.20 -14.59
C ALA A 441 -9.91 -9.10 -15.22
N ALA A 442 -9.27 -8.29 -14.36
CA ALA A 442 -8.45 -7.13 -14.74
C ALA A 442 -7.20 -7.52 -15.55
#